data_d1912fe10abc6eb5ff573f8babf7135f
#
_entry.id   d1912fe10abc6eb5ff573f8babf7135f
#
_cell.length_a   1.000
_cell.length_b   1.000
_cell.length_c   1.000
_cell.angle_alpha   90.00
_cell.angle_beta   90.00
_cell.angle_gamma   90.00
#
_symmetry.space_group_name_H-M   'P 1'
#
loop_
_entity.id
_entity.type
_entity.pdbx_description
1 polymer ?
#
loop_
_entity_poly.entity_id
_entity_poly.type
_entity_poly.pdbx_seq_one_letter_code
_entity_poly.pdbx_strand_id
1 'polypeptide(L)'
;FKKMNIPTGVCCPNMEIPLRIQNQINDKTEIIINCAGRTRSIIGAQNLINFGIKNKVRALENGTQGWMLSGYKLEHSNTESLNLDKIVYQKSKYQNSANKIINKFNLKKINLRTLNSFLEEKSKNTFIFNVTANQNFAENKMYLKHAPGGQLIQATDSFVGVLNGKIVLIDDGELLRSSLTASWLKQMGFDVYIFDDDINYLKNFFDQKKKYTIPKSKIVENDNLTD
;
A
#
# COMPACT_ATOMS: atom_id res chain seq x y z
N PHE A 1 5.07 6.42 -15.56
CA PHE A 1 5.15 7.87 -15.60
C PHE A 1 6.25 8.31 -16.60
N LYS A 2 7.52 7.99 -16.39
CA LYS A 2 8.64 8.41 -17.25
C LYS A 2 8.45 8.07 -18.73
N LYS A 3 7.87 6.90 -19.05
CA LYS A 3 7.68 6.45 -20.43
C LYS A 3 6.68 7.31 -21.19
N MET A 4 5.57 7.67 -20.51
CA MET A 4 4.54 8.56 -21.05
C MET A 4 3.69 9.12 -19.91
N ASN A 5 3.25 10.35 -20.05
CA ASN A 5 2.44 11.04 -19.04
C ASN A 5 1.56 12.11 -19.71
N ILE A 6 0.53 12.56 -19.01
CA ILE A 6 -0.23 13.76 -19.35
C ILE A 6 0.67 14.97 -19.12
N PRO A 7 0.75 15.94 -20.04
CA PRO A 7 1.61 17.11 -19.91
C PRO A 7 1.42 17.84 -18.58
N THR A 8 2.52 18.31 -18.01
CA THR A 8 2.59 18.99 -16.71
C THR A 8 2.20 18.13 -15.49
N GLY A 9 2.01 16.83 -15.69
CA GLY A 9 1.71 15.91 -14.59
C GLY A 9 2.92 15.73 -13.66
N VAL A 10 2.66 15.53 -12.36
CA VAL A 10 3.67 15.29 -11.33
C VAL A 10 3.52 13.88 -10.80
N CYS A 11 4.62 13.11 -10.75
CA CYS A 11 4.59 11.73 -10.30
C CYS A 11 4.42 11.62 -8.79
N CYS A 12 3.42 10.85 -8.35
CA CYS A 12 3.30 10.44 -6.96
C CYS A 12 2.57 9.10 -6.86
N PRO A 13 3.13 8.09 -6.16
CA PRO A 13 2.41 6.88 -5.84
C PRO A 13 1.13 7.20 -5.04
N ASN A 14 0.01 6.58 -5.38
CA ASN A 14 -1.31 6.98 -4.85
C ASN A 14 -1.44 6.90 -3.33
N MET A 15 -0.78 5.96 -2.65
CA MET A 15 -0.77 5.87 -1.18
C MET A 15 0.13 6.92 -0.53
N GLU A 16 1.05 7.50 -1.29
CA GLU A 16 1.95 8.55 -0.84
C GLU A 16 1.36 9.96 -1.02
N ILE A 17 0.35 10.11 -1.88
CA ILE A 17 -0.22 11.43 -2.17
C ILE A 17 -0.67 12.17 -0.91
N PRO A 18 -1.43 11.56 0.03
CA PRO A 18 -1.85 12.26 1.26
C PRO A 18 -0.68 12.75 2.13
N LEU A 19 0.45 12.05 2.07
CA LEU A 19 1.65 12.40 2.83
C LEU A 19 2.46 13.50 2.15
N ARG A 20 2.52 13.49 0.81
CA ARG A 20 3.44 14.33 0.04
C ARG A 20 2.82 15.64 -0.45
N ILE A 21 1.51 15.66 -0.71
CA ILE A 21 0.85 16.82 -1.32
C ILE A 21 0.72 18.03 -0.38
N GLN A 22 0.72 17.77 0.93
CA GLN A 22 0.56 18.82 1.93
C GLN A 22 1.69 19.84 1.83
N ASN A 23 1.36 21.13 2.00
CA ASN A 23 2.27 22.27 1.86
C ASN A 23 2.88 22.49 0.45
N GLN A 24 2.49 21.71 -0.54
CA GLN A 24 2.94 21.88 -1.94
C GLN A 24 1.87 22.52 -2.82
N ILE A 25 0.65 22.63 -2.31
CA ILE A 25 -0.49 23.26 -2.97
C ILE A 25 -1.22 24.17 -1.99
N ASN A 26 -1.96 25.14 -2.50
CA ASN A 26 -2.86 25.96 -1.70
C ASN A 26 -4.27 25.35 -1.66
N ASP A 27 -5.09 25.77 -0.70
CA ASP A 27 -6.44 25.24 -0.47
C ASP A 27 -7.41 25.41 -1.65
N LYS A 28 -7.10 26.30 -2.60
CA LYS A 28 -7.92 26.58 -3.79
C LYS A 28 -7.54 25.71 -4.99
N THR A 29 -6.40 25.02 -4.94
CA THR A 29 -5.91 24.18 -6.03
C THR A 29 -6.86 22.98 -6.22
N GLU A 30 -7.40 22.79 -7.41
CA GLU A 30 -8.10 21.56 -7.77
C GLU A 30 -7.09 20.45 -8.05
N ILE A 31 -7.30 19.28 -7.47
CA ILE A 31 -6.42 18.12 -7.62
C ILE A 31 -7.06 17.12 -8.57
N ILE A 32 -6.35 16.84 -9.66
CA ILE A 32 -6.77 15.81 -10.61
C ILE A 32 -5.79 14.65 -10.54
N ILE A 33 -6.29 13.49 -10.14
CA ILE A 33 -5.50 12.26 -10.05
C ILE A 33 -5.68 11.47 -11.34
N ASN A 34 -4.56 11.12 -11.98
CA ASN A 34 -4.58 10.26 -13.16
C ASN A 34 -3.70 9.01 -13.00
N CYS A 35 -4.04 7.97 -13.72
CA CYS A 35 -3.22 6.78 -13.91
C CYS A 35 -3.30 6.35 -15.38
N ALA A 36 -2.92 5.12 -15.71
CA ALA A 36 -3.00 4.64 -17.09
C ALA A 36 -4.44 4.61 -17.64
N GLY A 37 -5.45 4.30 -16.81
CA GLY A 37 -6.81 4.31 -17.33
C GLY A 37 -7.90 3.67 -16.46
N ARG A 38 -7.59 3.19 -15.26
CA ARG A 38 -8.60 2.46 -14.46
C ARG A 38 -8.61 2.86 -12.97
N THR A 39 -8.13 1.95 -12.15
CA THR A 39 -8.43 1.87 -10.71
C THR A 39 -7.60 2.81 -9.85
N ARG A 40 -6.31 2.97 -10.14
CA ARG A 40 -5.37 3.71 -9.28
C ARG A 40 -5.72 5.18 -9.09
N SER A 41 -6.25 5.84 -10.11
CA SER A 41 -6.71 7.24 -9.99
C SER A 41 -7.90 7.38 -9.05
N ILE A 42 -8.86 6.45 -9.13
CA ILE A 42 -10.02 6.42 -8.25
C ILE A 42 -9.58 6.16 -6.80
N ILE A 43 -8.71 5.17 -6.59
CA ILE A 43 -8.16 4.87 -5.26
C ILE A 43 -7.43 6.09 -4.69
N GLY A 44 -6.56 6.73 -5.48
CA GLY A 44 -5.80 7.89 -5.04
C GLY A 44 -6.67 9.11 -4.71
N ALA A 45 -7.68 9.39 -5.53
CA ALA A 45 -8.62 10.47 -5.28
C ALA A 45 -9.44 10.22 -4.01
N GLN A 46 -10.00 9.02 -3.85
CA GLN A 46 -10.76 8.66 -2.66
C GLN A 46 -9.91 8.64 -1.39
N ASN A 47 -8.63 8.25 -1.50
CA ASN A 47 -7.71 8.29 -0.36
C ASN A 47 -7.47 9.72 0.13
N LEU A 48 -7.34 10.70 -0.77
CA LEU A 48 -7.26 12.11 -0.39
C LEU A 48 -8.53 12.59 0.31
N ILE A 49 -9.69 12.20 -0.18
CA ILE A 49 -10.99 12.53 0.44
C ILE A 49 -11.07 11.89 1.84
N ASN A 50 -10.71 10.63 1.97
CA ASN A 50 -10.72 9.92 3.26
C ASN A 50 -9.69 10.49 4.24
N PHE A 51 -8.56 10.97 3.75
CA PHE A 51 -7.55 11.68 4.53
C PHE A 51 -8.08 12.99 5.10
N GLY A 52 -9.06 13.63 4.43
CA GLY A 52 -9.68 14.86 4.85
C GLY A 52 -9.04 16.12 4.25
N ILE A 53 -8.49 16.04 3.03
CA ILE A 53 -8.03 17.23 2.31
C ILE A 53 -9.23 18.14 1.98
N LYS A 54 -9.04 19.46 2.08
CA LYS A 54 -10.10 20.45 1.81
C LYS A 54 -10.26 20.73 0.32
N ASN A 55 -9.23 20.46 -0.45
CA ASN A 55 -9.19 20.71 -1.88
C ASN A 55 -10.25 19.88 -2.63
N LYS A 56 -10.73 20.40 -3.73
CA LYS A 56 -11.55 19.64 -4.67
C LYS A 56 -10.68 18.58 -5.35
N VAL A 57 -11.08 17.32 -5.25
CA VAL A 57 -10.33 16.17 -5.79
C VAL A 57 -11.18 15.46 -6.84
N ARG A 58 -10.58 15.13 -7.97
CA ARG A 58 -11.18 14.36 -9.03
C ARG A 58 -10.24 13.27 -9.53
N ALA A 59 -10.79 12.18 -10.05
CA ALA A 59 -10.07 11.19 -10.83
C ALA A 59 -10.32 11.47 -12.33
N LEU A 60 -9.26 11.48 -13.13
CA LEU A 60 -9.41 11.63 -14.57
C LEU A 60 -9.99 10.34 -15.15
N GLU A 61 -11.11 10.48 -15.86
CA GLU A 61 -11.77 9.37 -16.54
C GLU A 61 -10.84 8.77 -17.59
N ASN A 62 -10.73 7.44 -17.58
CA ASN A 62 -9.87 6.66 -18.47
C ASN A 62 -8.38 7.08 -18.49
N GLY A 63 -7.95 7.99 -17.62
CA GLY A 63 -6.57 8.37 -17.38
C GLY A 63 -5.77 8.73 -18.63
N THR A 64 -4.50 8.34 -18.68
CA THR A 64 -3.60 8.60 -19.80
C THR A 64 -4.10 7.96 -21.11
N GLN A 65 -4.77 6.81 -21.04
CA GLN A 65 -5.34 6.16 -22.23
C GLN A 65 -6.50 6.97 -22.82
N GLY A 66 -7.44 7.41 -21.96
CA GLY A 66 -8.54 8.27 -22.42
C GLY A 66 -8.06 9.60 -22.99
N TRP A 67 -7.05 10.21 -22.38
CA TRP A 67 -6.41 11.43 -22.87
C TRP A 67 -5.88 11.26 -24.31
N MET A 68 -5.12 10.19 -24.54
CA MET A 68 -4.56 9.87 -25.86
C MET A 68 -5.68 9.55 -26.88
N LEU A 69 -6.66 8.74 -26.51
CA LEU A 69 -7.78 8.37 -27.40
C LEU A 69 -8.67 9.57 -27.77
N SER A 70 -8.68 10.61 -26.92
CA SER A 70 -9.35 11.89 -27.22
C SER A 70 -8.54 12.82 -28.10
N GLY A 71 -7.42 12.36 -28.66
CA GLY A 71 -6.58 13.12 -29.57
C GLY A 71 -5.59 14.09 -28.92
N TYR A 72 -5.49 14.09 -27.60
CA TYR A 72 -4.52 14.94 -26.89
C TYR A 72 -3.11 14.37 -26.90
N LYS A 73 -2.12 15.24 -26.95
CA LYS A 73 -0.71 14.85 -26.94
C LYS A 73 -0.27 14.42 -25.54
N LEU A 74 0.59 13.40 -25.49
CA LEU A 74 1.29 12.97 -24.29
C LEU A 74 2.69 13.59 -24.28
N GLU A 75 3.25 13.76 -23.07
CA GLU A 75 4.66 14.04 -22.89
C GLU A 75 5.43 12.75 -22.55
N HIS A 76 6.73 12.77 -22.82
CA HIS A 76 7.64 11.65 -22.59
C HIS A 76 8.84 12.12 -21.78
N SER A 77 9.49 11.18 -21.09
CA SER A 77 10.72 11.43 -20.32
C SER A 77 10.57 12.40 -19.14
N ASN A 78 9.35 12.71 -18.72
CA ASN A 78 9.12 13.55 -17.55
C ASN A 78 9.57 12.81 -16.28
N THR A 79 10.37 13.48 -15.45
CA THR A 79 10.88 12.98 -14.16
C THR A 79 10.38 13.76 -12.96
N GLU A 80 9.49 14.73 -13.15
CA GLU A 80 8.95 15.53 -12.06
C GLU A 80 8.17 14.66 -11.07
N SER A 81 8.48 14.83 -9.80
CA SER A 81 7.81 14.17 -8.69
C SER A 81 7.51 15.16 -7.57
N LEU A 82 6.50 14.87 -6.76
CA LEU A 82 6.27 15.66 -5.55
C LEU A 82 7.54 15.62 -4.69
N ASN A 83 8.02 16.82 -4.33
CA ASN A 83 9.29 16.99 -3.63
C ASN A 83 9.19 16.44 -2.20
N LEU A 84 10.02 15.45 -1.89
CA LEU A 84 10.10 14.84 -0.57
C LEU A 84 10.69 15.80 0.49
N ASP A 85 11.60 16.68 0.10
CA ASP A 85 12.27 17.63 1.01
C ASP A 85 11.32 18.71 1.54
N LYS A 86 10.20 18.94 0.84
CA LYS A 86 9.16 19.87 1.27
C LYS A 86 8.11 19.25 2.20
N ILE A 87 8.24 17.98 2.53
CA ILE A 87 7.30 17.35 3.46
C ILE A 87 7.59 17.81 4.87
N VAL A 88 6.71 18.64 5.40
CA VAL A 88 6.68 18.91 6.83
C VAL A 88 5.98 17.73 7.50
N TYR A 89 6.78 16.88 8.11
CA TYR A 89 6.29 15.68 8.78
C TYR A 89 5.40 16.05 9.99
N GLN A 90 4.13 15.73 9.89
CA GLN A 90 3.12 16.04 10.92
C GLN A 90 2.53 14.73 11.47
N LYS A 91 3.30 14.03 12.28
CA LYS A 91 2.92 12.71 12.84
C LYS A 91 1.51 12.71 13.45
N SER A 92 1.19 13.69 14.27
CA SER A 92 -0.12 13.80 14.92
C SER A 92 -1.28 13.93 13.91
N LYS A 93 -1.09 14.68 12.83
CA LYS A 93 -2.09 14.84 11.77
C LYS A 93 -2.32 13.52 11.03
N TYR A 94 -1.25 12.79 10.72
CA TYR A 94 -1.35 11.50 10.03
C TYR A 94 -2.06 10.47 10.91
N GLN A 95 -1.68 10.38 12.18
CA GLN A 95 -2.33 9.49 13.15
C GLN A 95 -3.80 9.85 13.36
N ASN A 96 -4.15 11.13 13.46
CA ASN A 96 -5.54 11.57 13.57
C ASN A 96 -6.37 11.19 12.33
N SER A 97 -5.81 11.36 11.14
CA SER A 97 -6.47 10.94 9.90
C SER A 97 -6.59 9.41 9.82
N ALA A 98 -5.55 8.68 10.18
CA ALA A 98 -5.59 7.22 10.28
C ALA A 98 -6.69 6.74 11.22
N ASN A 99 -6.79 7.32 12.43
CA ASN A 99 -7.82 6.97 13.41
C ASN A 99 -9.24 7.23 12.88
N LYS A 100 -9.45 8.36 12.17
CA LYS A 100 -10.74 8.63 11.51
C LYS A 100 -11.09 7.55 10.48
N ILE A 101 -10.14 7.12 9.67
CA ILE A 101 -10.31 6.07 8.67
C ILE A 101 -10.60 4.73 9.36
N ILE A 102 -9.83 4.38 10.39
CA ILE A 102 -10.00 3.15 11.18
C ILE A 102 -11.43 3.08 11.74
N ASN A 103 -11.89 4.17 12.34
CA ASN A 103 -13.24 4.25 12.90
C ASN A 103 -14.32 4.18 11.81
N LYS A 104 -14.17 4.98 10.73
CA LYS A 104 -15.13 5.05 9.62
C LYS A 104 -15.38 3.69 8.99
N PHE A 105 -14.33 2.87 8.82
CA PHE A 105 -14.40 1.57 8.17
C PHE A 105 -14.40 0.41 9.17
N ASN A 106 -14.45 0.68 10.50
CA ASN A 106 -14.39 -0.32 11.56
C ASN A 106 -13.23 -1.31 11.35
N LEU A 107 -12.01 -0.77 11.13
CA LEU A 107 -10.80 -1.58 10.92
C LEU A 107 -10.26 -2.10 12.23
N LYS A 108 -9.70 -3.31 12.21
CA LYS A 108 -9.15 -3.97 13.40
C LYS A 108 -7.65 -3.73 13.50
N LYS A 109 -7.19 -3.27 14.66
CA LYS A 109 -5.77 -3.19 15.01
C LYS A 109 -5.36 -4.44 15.77
N ILE A 110 -4.15 -4.91 15.55
CA ILE A 110 -3.57 -6.06 16.24
C ILE A 110 -2.15 -5.76 16.71
N ASN A 111 -1.76 -6.39 17.79
CA ASN A 111 -0.40 -6.37 18.34
C ASN A 111 0.38 -7.64 17.95
N LEU A 112 1.64 -7.72 18.35
CA LEU A 112 2.52 -8.85 18.06
C LEU A 112 1.99 -10.18 18.61
N ARG A 113 1.37 -10.18 19.80
CA ARG A 113 0.79 -11.39 20.40
C ARG A 113 -0.34 -11.96 19.51
N THR A 114 -1.21 -11.11 19.03
CA THR A 114 -2.30 -11.51 18.12
C THR A 114 -1.74 -11.97 16.76
N LEU A 115 -0.74 -11.28 16.23
CA LEU A 115 -0.06 -11.70 15.01
C LEU A 115 0.57 -13.09 15.14
N ASN A 116 1.23 -13.35 16.28
CA ASN A 116 1.79 -14.68 16.54
C ASN A 116 0.71 -15.77 16.56
N SER A 117 -0.43 -15.52 17.23
CA SER A 117 -1.54 -16.47 17.23
C SER A 117 -2.09 -16.74 15.81
N PHE A 118 -2.13 -15.73 14.94
CA PHE A 118 -2.53 -15.91 13.54
C PHE A 118 -1.54 -16.79 12.75
N LEU A 119 -0.25 -16.65 13.02
CA LEU A 119 0.78 -17.46 12.37
C LEU A 119 0.82 -18.92 12.85
N GLU A 120 0.35 -19.17 14.07
CA GLU A 120 0.24 -20.51 14.65
C GLU A 120 -1.04 -21.25 14.24
N GLU A 121 -2.05 -20.52 13.78
CA GLU A 121 -3.31 -21.08 13.31
C GLU A 121 -3.12 -21.85 11.99
N LYS A 122 -3.33 -23.16 12.03
CA LYS A 122 -3.16 -24.03 10.86
C LYS A 122 -4.35 -24.03 9.90
N SER A 123 -5.51 -23.54 10.35
CA SER A 123 -6.75 -23.55 9.56
C SER A 123 -6.83 -22.42 8.53
N LYS A 124 -6.06 -21.34 8.71
CA LYS A 124 -6.06 -20.16 7.85
C LYS A 124 -4.66 -19.67 7.53
N ASN A 125 -4.45 -19.24 6.30
CA ASN A 125 -3.23 -18.59 5.90
C ASN A 125 -3.20 -17.13 6.40
N THR A 126 -2.03 -16.67 6.84
CA THR A 126 -1.79 -15.26 7.20
C THR A 126 -0.77 -14.67 6.26
N PHE A 127 -1.16 -13.61 5.57
CA PHE A 127 -0.33 -12.81 4.67
C PHE A 127 0.05 -11.51 5.35
N ILE A 128 1.34 -11.19 5.39
CA ILE A 128 1.84 -9.98 6.04
C ILE A 128 2.50 -9.10 4.98
N PHE A 129 2.04 -7.85 4.86
CA PHE A 129 2.53 -6.93 3.85
C PHE A 129 3.07 -5.64 4.46
N ASN A 130 4.28 -5.27 4.06
CA ASN A 130 4.80 -3.93 4.19
C ASN A 130 4.16 -3.07 3.08
N VAL A 131 3.33 -2.10 3.46
CA VAL A 131 2.61 -1.22 2.52
C VAL A 131 3.25 0.15 2.34
N THR A 132 4.45 0.37 2.90
CA THR A 132 5.22 1.61 2.74
C THR A 132 5.83 1.71 1.34
N ALA A 133 6.33 2.88 0.98
CA ALA A 133 7.14 3.06 -0.22
C ALA A 133 8.56 2.47 -0.07
N ASN A 134 9.03 2.27 1.16
CA ASN A 134 10.35 1.74 1.45
C ASN A 134 10.34 0.21 1.43
N GLN A 135 10.99 -0.36 0.41
CA GLN A 135 11.07 -1.80 0.22
C GLN A 135 11.83 -2.52 1.35
N ASN A 136 12.83 -1.84 1.94
CA ASN A 136 13.69 -2.42 2.97
C ASN A 136 13.16 -2.19 4.40
N PHE A 137 11.99 -1.57 4.53
CA PHE A 137 11.36 -1.37 5.82
C PHE A 137 10.97 -2.73 6.44
N ALA A 138 11.54 -3.04 7.60
CA ALA A 138 11.31 -4.30 8.32
C ALA A 138 11.54 -5.57 7.46
N GLU A 139 12.62 -5.60 6.68
CA GLU A 139 12.88 -6.66 5.71
C GLU A 139 12.90 -8.06 6.34
N ASN A 140 11.95 -8.90 5.95
CA ASN A 140 11.97 -10.34 6.18
C ASN A 140 11.26 -11.07 5.03
N LYS A 141 12.04 -11.55 4.06
CA LYS A 141 11.53 -12.15 2.82
C LYS A 141 10.65 -13.40 3.03
N MET A 142 10.75 -14.06 4.19
CA MET A 142 10.00 -15.27 4.47
C MET A 142 8.56 -14.99 4.91
N TYR A 143 8.36 -14.01 5.79
CA TYR A 143 7.05 -13.72 6.39
C TYR A 143 6.45 -12.41 5.92
N LEU A 144 7.29 -11.39 5.70
CA LEU A 144 6.87 -10.04 5.34
C LEU A 144 7.20 -9.76 3.88
N LYS A 145 6.18 -9.57 3.06
CA LYS A 145 6.33 -9.21 1.65
C LYS A 145 6.10 -7.71 1.46
N HIS A 146 6.91 -7.10 0.61
CA HIS A 146 6.68 -5.72 0.20
C HIS A 146 5.57 -5.66 -0.86
N ALA A 147 4.50 -4.92 -0.55
CA ALA A 147 3.38 -4.69 -1.45
C ALA A 147 2.84 -3.27 -1.23
N PRO A 148 3.35 -2.25 -1.94
CA PRO A 148 2.82 -0.89 -1.83
C PRO A 148 1.30 -0.89 -1.95
N GLY A 149 0.62 -0.22 -1.02
CA GLY A 149 -0.83 -0.39 -0.82
C GLY A 149 -1.68 -0.24 -2.08
N GLY A 150 -1.32 0.70 -2.98
CA GLY A 150 -2.03 0.85 -4.25
C GLY A 150 -1.86 -0.31 -5.22
N GLN A 151 -0.71 -0.99 -5.18
CA GLN A 151 -0.48 -2.19 -5.99
C GLN A 151 -1.21 -3.39 -5.36
N LEU A 152 -1.14 -3.53 -4.03
CA LEU A 152 -1.84 -4.57 -3.31
C LEU A 152 -3.36 -4.54 -3.57
N ILE A 153 -3.98 -3.36 -3.58
CA ILE A 153 -5.42 -3.21 -3.85
C ILE A 153 -5.72 -3.53 -5.32
N GLN A 154 -4.89 -3.05 -6.25
CA GLN A 154 -5.15 -3.20 -7.68
C GLN A 154 -5.03 -4.66 -8.17
N ALA A 155 -4.13 -5.42 -7.57
CA ALA A 155 -3.78 -6.78 -7.99
C ALA A 155 -3.69 -7.72 -6.78
N THR A 156 -4.71 -7.70 -5.91
CA THR A 156 -4.72 -8.47 -4.66
C THR A 156 -4.53 -9.96 -4.91
N ASP A 157 -5.06 -10.48 -6.00
CA ASP A 157 -4.92 -11.85 -6.46
C ASP A 157 -3.46 -12.27 -6.74
N SER A 158 -2.61 -11.33 -7.14
CA SER A 158 -1.17 -11.58 -7.33
C SER A 158 -0.38 -11.69 -6.01
N PHE A 159 -0.95 -11.22 -4.91
CA PHE A 159 -0.31 -11.21 -3.59
C PHE A 159 -0.94 -12.21 -2.62
N VAL A 160 -2.24 -12.43 -2.72
CA VAL A 160 -3.05 -13.24 -1.81
C VAL A 160 -3.64 -14.42 -2.58
N GLY A 161 -3.04 -15.59 -2.43
CA GLY A 161 -3.40 -16.78 -3.19
C GLY A 161 -4.68 -17.50 -2.71
N VAL A 162 -5.30 -17.07 -1.59
CA VAL A 162 -6.51 -17.71 -1.05
C VAL A 162 -7.48 -16.64 -0.53
N LEU A 163 -8.78 -16.83 -0.79
CA LEU A 163 -9.81 -15.84 -0.45
C LEU A 163 -10.03 -15.64 1.06
N ASN A 164 -9.94 -16.70 1.85
CA ASN A 164 -10.24 -16.67 3.28
C ASN A 164 -9.00 -16.50 4.17
N GLY A 165 -7.89 -16.04 3.60
CA GLY A 165 -6.68 -15.72 4.34
C GLY A 165 -6.81 -14.42 5.12
N LYS A 166 -6.09 -14.34 6.25
CA LYS A 166 -5.93 -13.09 7.00
C LYS A 166 -4.86 -12.22 6.34
N ILE A 167 -5.13 -10.94 6.19
CA ILE A 167 -4.17 -9.97 5.66
C ILE A 167 -3.77 -9.04 6.79
N VAL A 168 -2.48 -8.94 7.10
CA VAL A 168 -1.93 -8.03 8.09
C VAL A 168 -1.08 -6.99 7.39
N LEU A 169 -1.39 -5.72 7.60
CA LEU A 169 -0.71 -4.59 6.99
C LEU A 169 0.20 -3.91 8.00
N ILE A 170 1.42 -3.64 7.59
CA ILE A 170 2.45 -2.99 8.38
C ILE A 170 2.90 -1.72 7.66
N ASP A 171 3.01 -0.62 8.38
CA ASP A 171 3.61 0.62 7.89
C ASP A 171 4.64 1.18 8.89
N ASP A 172 5.06 2.41 8.66
CA ASP A 172 6.11 3.09 9.41
C ASP A 172 5.65 3.75 10.73
N GLY A 173 4.49 3.35 11.25
CA GLY A 173 4.01 3.70 12.59
C GLY A 173 3.03 4.88 12.67
N GLU A 174 2.72 5.55 11.54
CA GLU A 174 1.61 6.52 11.49
C GLU A 174 0.26 5.87 11.24
N LEU A 175 0.24 4.61 10.86
CA LEU A 175 -0.93 3.82 10.50
C LEU A 175 -1.75 4.40 9.31
N LEU A 176 -1.24 5.42 8.62
CA LEU A 176 -2.01 6.06 7.57
C LEU A 176 -2.05 5.22 6.30
N ARG A 177 -0.90 4.71 5.84
CA ARG A 177 -0.84 3.85 4.65
C ARG A 177 -1.59 2.54 4.87
N SER A 178 -1.41 1.93 6.04
CA SER A 178 -2.11 0.70 6.42
C SER A 178 -3.62 0.92 6.56
N SER A 179 -4.08 2.01 7.17
CA SER A 179 -5.51 2.30 7.29
C SER A 179 -6.19 2.58 5.94
N LEU A 180 -5.53 3.36 5.07
CA LEU A 180 -6.02 3.61 3.71
C LEU A 180 -6.11 2.30 2.92
N THR A 181 -5.06 1.47 2.96
CA THR A 181 -5.04 0.18 2.26
C THR A 181 -6.07 -0.78 2.82
N ALA A 182 -6.16 -0.91 4.15
CA ALA A 182 -7.12 -1.77 4.83
C ALA A 182 -8.57 -1.39 4.52
N SER A 183 -8.86 -0.09 4.39
CA SER A 183 -10.21 0.39 4.08
C SER A 183 -10.74 -0.16 2.74
N TRP A 184 -9.88 -0.24 1.74
CA TRP A 184 -10.20 -0.81 0.44
C TRP A 184 -10.32 -2.34 0.50
N LEU A 185 -9.34 -3.02 1.07
CA LEU A 185 -9.35 -4.48 1.18
C LEU A 185 -10.57 -4.98 1.94
N LYS A 186 -10.96 -4.28 3.00
CA LYS A 186 -12.18 -4.61 3.75
C LYS A 186 -13.45 -4.45 2.92
N GLN A 187 -13.56 -3.37 2.15
CA GLN A 187 -14.69 -3.17 1.23
C GLN A 187 -14.73 -4.22 0.11
N MET A 188 -13.58 -4.77 -0.26
CA MET A 188 -13.46 -5.89 -1.20
C MET A 188 -13.77 -7.26 -0.56
N GLY A 189 -14.08 -7.31 0.76
CA GLY A 189 -14.47 -8.53 1.46
C GLY A 189 -13.33 -9.31 2.11
N PHE A 190 -12.11 -8.77 2.15
CA PHE A 190 -10.97 -9.44 2.79
C PHE A 190 -10.97 -9.28 4.32
N ASP A 191 -10.48 -10.30 5.01
CA ASP A 191 -10.23 -10.27 6.46
C ASP A 191 -8.89 -9.57 6.74
N VAL A 192 -8.95 -8.25 6.94
CA VAL A 192 -7.77 -7.37 7.01
C VAL A 192 -7.57 -6.78 8.39
N TYR A 193 -6.31 -6.67 8.79
CA TYR A 193 -5.85 -6.18 10.09
C TYR A 193 -4.70 -5.20 9.92
N ILE A 194 -4.60 -4.23 10.83
CA ILE A 194 -3.51 -3.25 10.91
C ILE A 194 -2.63 -3.62 12.09
N PHE A 195 -1.33 -3.81 11.84
CA PHE A 195 -0.36 -4.00 12.90
C PHE A 195 -0.07 -2.67 13.60
N ASP A 196 -0.36 -2.60 14.90
CA ASP A 196 -0.19 -1.42 15.74
C ASP A 196 0.61 -1.79 16.99
N ASP A 197 1.91 -2.04 16.78
CA ASP A 197 2.87 -2.34 17.84
C ASP A 197 4.27 -1.89 17.39
N ASP A 198 5.28 -1.96 18.26
CA ASP A 198 6.64 -1.56 17.92
C ASP A 198 7.21 -2.46 16.81
N ILE A 199 7.66 -1.82 15.74
CA ILE A 199 8.25 -2.49 14.58
C ILE A 199 9.55 -3.23 14.94
N ASN A 200 10.26 -2.81 15.98
CA ASN A 200 11.48 -3.47 16.42
C ASN A 200 11.16 -4.83 17.07
N TYR A 201 10.03 -4.92 17.79
CA TYR A 201 9.54 -6.21 18.29
C TYR A 201 9.22 -7.17 17.16
N LEU A 202 8.61 -6.67 16.09
CA LEU A 202 8.29 -7.47 14.91
C LEU A 202 9.55 -7.98 14.21
N LYS A 203 10.59 -7.13 14.04
CA LYS A 203 11.88 -7.54 13.46
C LYS A 203 12.52 -8.65 14.29
N ASN A 204 12.65 -8.45 15.59
CA ASN A 204 13.21 -9.42 16.50
C ASN A 204 12.44 -10.76 16.48
N PHE A 205 11.13 -10.70 16.42
CA PHE A 205 10.25 -11.86 16.32
C PHE A 205 10.51 -12.68 15.05
N PHE A 206 10.62 -12.03 13.89
CA PHE A 206 10.90 -12.72 12.64
C PHE A 206 12.32 -13.26 12.60
N ASP A 207 13.31 -12.57 13.18
CA ASP A 207 14.70 -13.05 13.23
C ASP A 207 14.85 -14.30 14.10
N GLN A 208 14.05 -14.42 15.16
CA GLN A 208 14.00 -15.64 15.96
C GLN A 208 13.35 -16.81 15.18
N LYS A 209 12.32 -16.54 14.36
CA LYS A 209 11.67 -17.58 13.52
C LYS A 209 12.54 -18.04 12.33
N LYS A 210 13.49 -17.25 11.85
CA LYS A 210 14.43 -17.64 10.77
C LYS A 210 15.28 -18.89 11.06
N LYS A 211 15.36 -19.34 12.31
CA LYS A 211 16.10 -20.55 12.71
C LYS A 211 15.44 -21.87 12.28
N TYR A 212 14.27 -21.81 11.62
CA TYR A 212 13.64 -23.03 11.09
C TYR A 212 14.20 -23.35 9.70
N THR A 213 15.27 -24.13 9.68
CA THR A 213 15.82 -24.73 8.44
C THR A 213 14.90 -25.86 7.99
N ILE A 214 14.45 -25.82 6.73
CA ILE A 214 13.79 -26.97 6.09
C ILE A 214 14.79 -28.13 6.16
N PRO A 215 14.44 -29.28 6.76
CA PRO A 215 15.33 -30.44 6.77
C PRO A 215 15.71 -30.81 5.34
N LYS A 216 16.99 -31.00 5.04
CA LYS A 216 17.50 -31.38 3.70
C LYS A 216 16.79 -32.62 3.10
N SER A 217 16.25 -33.49 3.94
CA SER A 217 15.46 -34.67 3.54
C SER A 217 14.12 -34.39 2.85
N LYS A 218 13.69 -33.11 2.76
CA LYS A 218 12.47 -32.69 2.03
C LYS A 218 12.75 -31.95 0.72
N ILE A 219 14.01 -31.79 0.34
CA ILE A 219 14.38 -31.34 -0.99
C ILE A 219 14.40 -32.56 -1.88
N VAL A 220 13.34 -32.79 -2.64
CA VAL A 220 13.35 -33.74 -3.76
C VAL A 220 14.16 -33.04 -4.84
N GLU A 221 15.42 -33.48 -5.03
CA GLU A 221 16.19 -33.13 -6.22
C GLU A 221 15.49 -33.79 -7.42
N ASN A 222 14.84 -33.02 -8.24
CA ASN A 222 14.26 -33.46 -9.50
C ASN A 222 15.37 -33.56 -10.55
N ASP A 223 16.24 -34.58 -10.43
CA ASP A 223 17.28 -34.88 -11.43
C ASP A 223 16.78 -35.72 -12.61
N ASN A 224 15.46 -35.93 -12.75
CA ASN A 224 14.93 -36.78 -13.84
C ASN A 224 13.70 -36.14 -14.49
N LEU A 225 13.87 -34.96 -15.13
CA LEU A 225 13.00 -34.53 -16.20
C LEU A 225 13.85 -34.21 -17.44
N THR A 226 14.48 -35.25 -17.96
CA THR A 226 14.82 -35.35 -19.38
C THR A 226 13.89 -36.39 -19.95
N ASP A 227 12.86 -35.92 -20.70
CA ASP A 227 12.43 -36.37 -22.03
C ASP A 227 11.20 -35.56 -22.44
#